data_60eb4b54cece5aedaab5d5e043ba3f16
#
_entry.id   60eb4b54cece5aedaab5d5e043ba3f16
#
_cell.length_a   1.000
_cell.length_b   1.000
_cell.length_c   1.000
_cell.angle_alpha   90.00
_cell.angle_beta   90.00
_cell.angle_gamma   90.00
#
_symmetry.space_group_name_H-M   'P 1'
#
loop_
_entity.id
_entity.type
_entity.pdbx_description
1 polymer ?
#
loop_
_entity_poly.entity_id
_entity_poly.type
_entity_poly.pdbx_seq_one_letter_code
_entity_poly.pdbx_strand_id
1 'polypeptide(L)'
;MNHFPNSNEEINLIKFISRYQYLNVNDTSHFFSSKKYYKQRISNLIKKRFIKRIQHNLVLDKLGIEYVKMFEFEYNKLNRNKAYLPRLLYLSNLGAFYNNCKTLKFTPSFDIKNKEIFTITARKFIGILNIRNIEYLAYYITKEHDEKYIKSVIYDIQKERKNKNIIVFINDIKRININDFINKLKNKILNSNLKILYFQFNLITVPPSSSPLF
;
A
#
# COMPACT_ATOMS: atom_id res chain seq x y z
N MET A 1 26.72 10.27 22.25
CA MET A 1 25.81 9.11 22.44
C MET A 1 25.26 8.72 21.09
N ASN A 2 25.54 7.51 20.62
CA ASN A 2 25.04 7.03 19.33
C ASN A 2 23.52 6.87 19.37
N HIS A 3 22.81 7.74 18.64
CA HIS A 3 21.36 7.77 18.56
C HIS A 3 20.85 6.81 17.46
N PHE A 4 21.32 5.55 17.46
CA PHE A 4 20.81 4.57 16.52
C PHE A 4 19.50 3.92 16.98
N PRO A 5 18.69 3.38 16.04
CA PRO A 5 17.55 2.54 16.39
C PRO A 5 18.02 1.31 17.18
N ASN A 6 17.28 0.94 18.21
CA ASN A 6 17.74 -0.05 19.19
C ASN A 6 17.44 -1.51 18.79
N SER A 7 16.70 -1.72 17.69
CA SER A 7 16.30 -3.08 17.29
C SER A 7 16.02 -3.20 15.80
N ASN A 8 16.05 -4.44 15.31
CA ASN A 8 15.70 -4.76 13.93
C ASN A 8 14.25 -4.34 13.58
N GLU A 9 13.33 -4.39 14.54
CA GLU A 9 11.94 -3.96 14.34
C GLU A 9 11.84 -2.46 14.07
N GLU A 10 12.60 -1.64 14.83
CA GLU A 10 12.69 -0.18 14.61
C GLU A 10 13.35 0.14 13.27
N ILE A 11 14.39 -0.60 12.91
CA ILE A 11 15.05 -0.47 11.61
C ILE A 11 14.08 -0.80 10.47
N ASN A 12 13.35 -1.90 10.59
CA ASN A 12 12.35 -2.31 9.59
C ASN A 12 11.22 -1.28 9.44
N LEU A 13 10.77 -0.70 10.55
CA LEU A 13 9.80 0.40 10.52
C LEU A 13 10.34 1.62 9.76
N ILE A 14 11.59 2.03 10.04
CA ILE A 14 12.24 3.15 9.37
C ILE A 14 12.42 2.87 7.88
N LYS A 15 12.89 1.66 7.51
CA LYS A 15 13.00 1.22 6.12
C LYS A 15 11.65 1.25 5.40
N PHE A 16 10.60 0.80 6.07
CA PHE A 16 9.26 0.85 5.50
C PHE A 16 8.82 2.29 5.22
N ILE A 17 8.95 3.18 6.21
CA ILE A 17 8.58 4.59 6.04
C ILE A 17 9.44 5.27 4.98
N SER A 18 10.72 4.91 4.86
CA SER A 18 11.60 5.47 3.82
C SER A 18 11.12 5.13 2.40
N ARG A 19 10.62 3.93 2.21
CA ARG A 19 10.14 3.42 0.93
C ARG A 19 8.73 3.92 0.60
N TYR A 20 7.80 3.83 1.55
CA TYR A 20 6.38 4.16 1.35
C TYR A 20 6.05 5.61 1.66
N GLN A 21 6.97 6.38 2.25
CA GLN A 21 6.86 7.79 2.65
C GLN A 21 5.96 8.05 3.85
N TYR A 22 4.92 7.26 4.04
CA TYR A 22 3.92 7.37 5.10
C TYR A 22 3.68 6.00 5.73
N LEU A 23 3.31 6.00 7.03
CA LEU A 23 2.76 4.83 7.72
C LEU A 23 1.66 5.29 8.66
N ASN A 24 0.47 4.73 8.57
CA ASN A 24 -0.60 5.01 9.53
C ASN A 24 -0.19 4.55 10.93
N VAL A 25 -0.47 5.38 11.95
CA VAL A 25 -0.13 5.06 13.35
C VAL A 25 -0.76 3.73 13.79
N ASN A 26 -1.96 3.41 13.30
CA ASN A 26 -2.64 2.16 13.64
C ASN A 26 -1.93 0.92 13.09
N ASP A 27 -1.21 1.06 11.97
CA ASP A 27 -0.49 -0.05 11.31
C ASP A 27 0.90 -0.29 11.91
N THR A 28 1.36 0.60 12.80
CA THR A 28 2.69 0.47 13.42
C THR A 28 2.85 -0.79 14.24
N SER A 29 1.77 -1.31 14.82
CA SER A 29 1.78 -2.54 15.61
C SER A 29 2.24 -3.76 14.82
N HIS A 30 2.11 -3.76 13.49
CA HIS A 30 2.53 -4.84 12.61
C HIS A 30 4.06 -5.02 12.53
N PHE A 31 4.81 -3.99 12.93
CA PHE A 31 6.28 -4.01 12.90
C PHE A 31 6.91 -4.52 14.20
N PHE A 32 6.12 -4.76 15.22
CA PHE A 32 6.60 -5.15 16.54
C PHE A 32 5.99 -6.47 17.01
N SER A 33 6.84 -7.37 17.49
CA SER A 33 6.40 -8.65 18.09
C SER A 33 5.63 -8.45 19.39
N SER A 34 6.06 -7.47 20.21
CA SER A 34 5.40 -7.11 21.46
C SER A 34 4.42 -5.97 21.28
N LYS A 35 3.12 -6.30 21.36
CA LYS A 35 2.04 -5.30 21.33
C LYS A 35 1.98 -4.41 22.57
N LYS A 36 2.65 -4.79 23.67
CA LYS A 36 2.64 -4.04 24.92
C LYS A 36 3.51 -2.78 24.86
N TYR A 37 4.68 -2.87 24.21
CA TYR A 37 5.70 -1.81 24.26
C TYR A 37 5.88 -1.03 22.95
N TYR A 38 5.17 -1.38 21.88
CA TYR A 38 5.40 -0.72 20.59
C TYR A 38 5.11 0.79 20.63
N LYS A 39 4.08 1.23 21.39
CA LYS A 39 3.74 2.65 21.52
C LYS A 39 4.88 3.46 22.16
N GLN A 40 5.52 2.89 23.20
CA GLN A 40 6.68 3.50 23.84
C GLN A 40 7.87 3.58 22.89
N ARG A 41 8.09 2.53 22.10
CA ARG A 41 9.17 2.51 21.10
C ARG A 41 8.96 3.55 20.00
N ILE A 42 7.73 3.69 19.49
CA ILE A 42 7.36 4.77 18.55
C ILE A 42 7.60 6.14 19.18
N SER A 43 7.17 6.34 20.44
CA SER A 43 7.41 7.59 21.16
C SER A 43 8.90 7.92 21.28
N ASN A 44 9.74 6.91 21.54
CA ASN A 44 11.19 7.08 21.61
C ASN A 44 11.80 7.46 20.24
N LEU A 45 11.34 6.82 19.15
CA LEU A 45 11.79 7.18 17.80
C LEU A 45 11.39 8.62 17.43
N ILE A 46 10.20 9.08 17.89
CA ILE A 46 9.77 10.47 17.69
C ILE A 46 10.65 11.42 18.50
N LYS A 47 10.88 11.13 19.79
CA LYS A 47 11.77 11.95 20.66
C LYS A 47 13.18 12.04 20.10
N LYS A 48 13.71 10.96 19.55
CA LYS A 48 15.03 10.92 18.91
C LYS A 48 15.04 11.51 17.49
N ARG A 49 13.91 12.01 16.98
CA ARG A 49 13.78 12.62 15.66
C ARG A 49 14.11 11.71 14.47
N PHE A 50 13.93 10.40 14.62
CA PHE A 50 13.96 9.45 13.49
C PHE A 50 12.69 9.56 12.66
N ILE A 51 11.56 9.65 13.34
CA ILE A 51 10.24 9.81 12.73
C ILE A 51 9.50 10.96 13.38
N LYS A 52 8.52 11.50 12.67
CA LYS A 52 7.58 12.48 13.24
C LYS A 52 6.17 12.15 12.81
N ARG A 53 5.21 12.65 13.57
CA ARG A 53 3.80 12.51 13.30
C ARG A 53 3.27 13.68 12.49
N ILE A 54 2.55 13.36 11.41
CA ILE A 54 1.75 14.33 10.62
C ILE A 54 0.33 13.80 10.60
N GLN A 55 -0.58 14.43 11.36
CA GLN A 55 -1.95 13.94 11.57
C GLN A 55 -1.95 12.50 12.12
N HIS A 56 -2.51 11.55 11.39
CA HIS A 56 -2.59 10.13 11.76
C HIS A 56 -1.46 9.28 11.16
N ASN A 57 -0.45 9.91 10.54
CA ASN A 57 0.62 9.21 9.85
C ASN A 57 1.99 9.52 10.44
N LEU A 58 2.89 8.55 10.37
CA LEU A 58 4.30 8.70 10.64
C LEU A 58 5.05 8.92 9.33
N VAL A 59 6.03 9.80 9.37
CA VAL A 59 6.97 10.08 8.28
C VAL A 59 8.39 10.15 8.84
N LEU A 60 9.41 10.02 7.99
CA LEU A 60 10.78 10.25 8.43
C LEU A 60 10.97 11.70 8.89
N ASP A 61 11.71 11.88 9.98
CA ASP A 61 12.25 13.17 10.41
C ASP A 61 13.74 13.27 10.07
N LYS A 62 14.41 14.32 10.49
CA LYS A 62 15.78 14.67 10.11
C LYS A 62 16.77 13.52 10.31
N LEU A 63 16.87 12.98 11.53
CA LEU A 63 17.78 11.87 11.81
C LEU A 63 17.40 10.56 11.10
N GLY A 64 16.12 10.31 10.89
CA GLY A 64 15.66 9.16 10.09
C GLY A 64 16.10 9.25 8.64
N ILE A 65 16.04 10.43 8.03
CA ILE A 65 16.52 10.65 6.66
C ILE A 65 18.04 10.49 6.59
N GLU A 66 18.79 11.04 7.54
CA GLU A 66 20.24 10.88 7.63
C GLU A 66 20.63 9.40 7.80
N TYR A 67 19.94 8.69 8.69
CA TYR A 67 20.15 7.27 8.93
C TYR A 67 19.94 6.41 7.66
N VAL A 68 18.82 6.64 6.97
CA VAL A 68 18.47 5.91 5.74
C VAL A 68 19.53 6.13 4.66
N LYS A 69 20.03 7.37 4.51
CA LYS A 69 21.07 7.70 3.55
C LYS A 69 22.42 7.09 3.94
N MET A 70 22.79 7.11 5.23
CA MET A 70 24.04 6.54 5.74
C MET A 70 24.13 5.03 5.46
N PHE A 71 23.02 4.31 5.59
CA PHE A 71 22.96 2.87 5.38
C PHE A 71 22.48 2.46 3.98
N GLU A 72 22.41 3.44 3.05
CA GLU A 72 22.02 3.22 1.64
C GLU A 72 20.66 2.50 1.49
N PHE A 73 19.75 2.71 2.42
CA PHE A 73 18.41 2.16 2.31
C PHE A 73 17.62 2.91 1.23
N GLU A 74 16.70 2.20 0.59
CA GLU A 74 15.80 2.81 -0.39
C GLU A 74 15.04 3.99 0.23
N TYR A 75 15.16 5.16 -0.39
CA TYR A 75 14.56 6.39 0.11
C TYR A 75 13.75 7.12 -0.96
N ASN A 76 12.45 7.19 -0.75
CA ASN A 76 11.55 8.01 -1.52
C ASN A 76 11.29 9.33 -0.78
N LYS A 77 11.68 10.46 -1.40
CA LYS A 77 11.45 11.78 -0.83
C LYS A 77 9.96 12.00 -0.57
N LEU A 78 9.65 12.52 0.63
CA LEU A 78 8.27 12.78 1.06
C LEU A 78 7.54 13.68 0.05
N ASN A 79 6.51 13.14 -0.59
CA ASN A 79 5.63 13.89 -1.49
C ASN A 79 4.48 14.51 -0.67
N ARG A 80 4.44 15.84 -0.61
CA ARG A 80 3.43 16.60 0.12
C ARG A 80 2.27 17.06 -0.76
N ASN A 81 2.27 16.72 -2.04
CA ASN A 81 1.20 17.12 -2.94
C ASN A 81 -0.10 16.41 -2.53
N LYS A 82 -1.12 17.18 -2.16
CA LYS A 82 -2.42 16.69 -1.70
C LYS A 82 -3.10 15.76 -2.71
N ALA A 83 -2.89 15.97 -4.00
CA ALA A 83 -3.46 15.14 -5.06
C ALA A 83 -2.92 13.69 -5.04
N TYR A 84 -1.70 13.47 -4.57
CA TYR A 84 -1.08 12.13 -4.50
C TYR A 84 -1.19 11.48 -3.13
N LEU A 85 -1.53 12.25 -2.10
CA LEU A 85 -1.56 11.76 -0.72
C LEU A 85 -2.50 10.55 -0.53
N PRO A 86 -3.75 10.52 -1.03
CA PRO A 86 -4.63 9.36 -0.88
C PRO A 86 -4.01 8.08 -1.46
N ARG A 87 -3.37 8.19 -2.63
CA ARG A 87 -2.68 7.05 -3.26
C ARG A 87 -1.52 6.53 -2.41
N LEU A 88 -0.69 7.44 -1.89
CA LEU A 88 0.46 7.07 -1.07
C LEU A 88 0.03 6.42 0.24
N LEU A 89 -1.00 6.94 0.89
CA LEU A 89 -1.57 6.36 2.10
C LEU A 89 -2.13 4.96 1.82
N TYR A 90 -2.83 4.79 0.72
CA TYR A 90 -3.38 3.49 0.34
C TYR A 90 -2.28 2.47 0.05
N LEU A 91 -1.24 2.85 -0.70
CA LEU A 91 -0.07 2.02 -0.96
C LEU A 91 0.65 1.61 0.33
N SER A 92 0.79 2.55 1.27
CA SER A 92 1.39 2.27 2.57
C SER A 92 0.55 1.29 3.39
N ASN A 93 -0.76 1.45 3.44
CA ASN A 93 -1.66 0.54 4.15
C ASN A 93 -1.59 -0.88 3.57
N LEU A 94 -1.63 -1.02 2.25
CA LEU A 94 -1.44 -2.31 1.59
C LEU A 94 -0.05 -2.90 1.89
N GLY A 95 0.99 -2.10 1.77
CA GLY A 95 2.36 -2.53 2.07
C GLY A 95 2.51 -3.02 3.51
N ALA A 96 1.95 -2.30 4.49
CA ALA A 96 1.97 -2.70 5.89
C ALA A 96 1.18 -3.99 6.13
N PHE A 97 0.00 -4.12 5.53
CA PHE A 97 -0.83 -5.32 5.63
C PHE A 97 -0.10 -6.55 5.07
N TYR A 98 0.46 -6.45 3.86
CA TYR A 98 1.10 -7.59 3.20
C TYR A 98 2.53 -7.86 3.68
N ASN A 99 3.18 -6.90 4.31
CA ASN A 99 4.55 -7.08 4.84
C ASN A 99 4.66 -8.25 5.83
N ASN A 100 3.57 -8.57 6.54
CA ASN A 100 3.51 -9.66 7.52
C ASN A 100 2.90 -10.95 6.95
N CYS A 101 2.48 -10.97 5.70
CA CYS A 101 1.90 -12.16 5.08
C CYS A 101 2.99 -13.03 4.45
N LYS A 102 3.11 -14.28 4.87
CA LYS A 102 4.10 -15.23 4.30
C LYS A 102 3.76 -15.67 2.87
N THR A 103 2.48 -15.73 2.53
CA THR A 103 1.96 -16.27 1.27
C THR A 103 1.56 -15.21 0.25
N LEU A 104 1.58 -13.94 0.64
CA LEU A 104 1.17 -12.81 -0.18
C LEU A 104 2.30 -11.78 -0.21
N LYS A 105 2.71 -11.38 -1.41
CA LYS A 105 3.75 -10.37 -1.59
C LYS A 105 3.21 -9.23 -2.43
N PHE A 106 3.28 -8.02 -1.90
CA PHE A 106 2.89 -6.81 -2.61
C PHE A 106 4.12 -6.04 -3.06
N THR A 107 4.21 -5.75 -4.37
CA THR A 107 5.23 -4.90 -4.97
C THR A 107 4.54 -3.62 -5.44
N PRO A 108 4.81 -2.47 -4.80
CA PRO A 108 4.17 -1.21 -5.17
C PRO A 108 4.65 -0.73 -6.54
N SER A 109 3.82 0.06 -7.21
CA SER A 109 4.06 0.51 -8.59
C SER A 109 5.35 1.33 -8.76
N PHE A 110 5.83 2.00 -7.71
CA PHE A 110 7.07 2.76 -7.76
C PHE A 110 8.35 1.91 -7.74
N ASP A 111 8.23 0.62 -7.32
CA ASP A 111 9.35 -0.33 -7.32
C ASP A 111 9.48 -1.12 -8.63
N ILE A 112 8.47 -1.02 -9.48
CA ILE A 112 8.46 -1.78 -10.72
C ILE A 112 9.30 -1.03 -11.75
N LYS A 113 10.56 -1.46 -11.88
CA LYS A 113 11.54 -0.82 -12.76
C LYS A 113 11.33 -1.13 -14.24
N ASN A 114 10.75 -2.28 -14.59
CA ASN A 114 10.54 -2.69 -15.97
C ASN A 114 9.20 -2.18 -16.52
N LYS A 115 9.26 -1.10 -17.28
CA LYS A 115 8.11 -0.57 -18.00
C LYS A 115 7.60 -1.49 -19.13
N GLU A 116 8.39 -2.49 -19.54
CA GLU A 116 8.02 -3.48 -20.56
C GLU A 116 6.90 -4.42 -20.13
N ILE A 117 6.65 -4.54 -18.83
CA ILE A 117 5.49 -5.29 -18.30
C ILE A 117 4.17 -4.64 -18.70
N PHE A 118 4.19 -3.35 -19.04
CA PHE A 118 3.01 -2.58 -19.37
C PHE A 118 3.09 -2.08 -20.81
N THR A 119 2.10 -2.44 -21.60
CA THR A 119 1.91 -1.88 -22.96
C THR A 119 1.58 -0.39 -22.93
N ILE A 120 1.18 0.13 -21.76
CA ILE A 120 0.79 1.53 -21.57
C ILE A 120 1.15 1.96 -20.14
N THR A 121 1.50 3.23 -19.97
CA THR A 121 1.60 3.86 -18.65
C THR A 121 0.26 3.80 -17.92
N ALA A 122 -0.04 2.70 -17.27
CA ALA A 122 -1.26 2.53 -16.49
C ALA A 122 -1.24 3.51 -15.32
N ARG A 123 -1.90 4.65 -15.49
CA ARG A 123 -1.88 5.77 -14.53
C ARG A 123 -2.53 5.43 -13.19
N LYS A 124 -3.40 4.42 -13.19
CA LYS A 124 -4.19 4.02 -12.02
C LYS A 124 -3.73 2.74 -11.36
N PHE A 125 -2.77 2.08 -11.95
CA PHE A 125 -2.10 0.92 -11.40
C PHE A 125 -1.36 1.24 -10.09
N ILE A 126 -1.54 0.41 -9.07
CA ILE A 126 -0.93 0.62 -7.75
C ILE A 126 0.21 -0.36 -7.43
N GLY A 127 0.26 -1.50 -8.08
CA GLY A 127 1.32 -2.48 -7.85
C GLY A 127 0.96 -3.88 -8.34
N ILE A 128 1.83 -4.82 -8.05
CA ILE A 128 1.63 -6.25 -8.31
C ILE A 128 1.41 -6.96 -6.99
N LEU A 129 0.34 -7.73 -6.89
CA LEU A 129 0.09 -8.64 -5.79
C LEU A 129 0.39 -10.06 -6.26
N ASN A 130 1.34 -10.73 -5.63
CA ASN A 130 1.62 -12.14 -5.84
C ASN A 130 0.87 -12.96 -4.79
N ILE A 131 0.02 -13.86 -5.27
CA ILE A 131 -0.78 -14.79 -4.45
C ILE A 131 -0.45 -16.20 -4.92
N ARG A 132 0.21 -17.00 -4.08
CA ARG A 132 0.57 -18.38 -4.42
C ARG A 132 1.27 -18.49 -5.79
N ASN A 133 2.24 -17.61 -6.03
CA ASN A 133 3.01 -17.51 -7.28
C ASN A 133 2.21 -17.06 -8.52
N ILE A 134 0.98 -16.60 -8.35
CA ILE A 134 0.20 -15.97 -9.40
C ILE A 134 0.27 -14.46 -9.22
N GLU A 135 0.71 -13.74 -10.24
CA GLU A 135 0.79 -12.30 -10.24
C GLU A 135 -0.52 -11.65 -10.69
N TYR A 136 -0.97 -10.65 -9.93
CA TYR A 136 -2.15 -9.85 -10.21
C TYR A 136 -1.76 -8.39 -10.32
N LEU A 137 -2.17 -7.74 -11.40
CA LEU A 137 -2.11 -6.27 -11.49
C LEU A 137 -3.15 -5.67 -10.55
N ALA A 138 -2.69 -4.83 -9.64
CA ALA A 138 -3.53 -4.27 -8.59
C ALA A 138 -3.99 -2.85 -8.92
N TYR A 139 -5.29 -2.61 -8.80
CA TYR A 139 -5.95 -1.32 -8.90
C TYR A 139 -6.73 -1.06 -7.62
N TYR A 140 -7.10 0.21 -7.35
CA TYR A 140 -7.92 0.53 -6.20
C TYR A 140 -8.98 1.58 -6.54
N ILE A 141 -10.12 1.47 -5.88
CA ILE A 141 -11.21 2.43 -5.94
C ILE A 141 -11.67 2.73 -4.52
N THR A 142 -11.75 4.00 -4.16
CA THR A 142 -12.24 4.45 -2.87
C THR A 142 -13.47 5.34 -3.04
N LYS A 143 -14.16 5.62 -1.93
CA LYS A 143 -15.32 6.52 -1.90
C LYS A 143 -15.04 7.95 -2.40
N GLU A 144 -13.76 8.34 -2.38
CA GLU A 144 -13.31 9.68 -2.77
C GLU A 144 -13.13 9.79 -4.29
N HIS A 145 -13.13 8.65 -5.00
CA HIS A 145 -12.97 8.63 -6.43
C HIS A 145 -14.27 8.95 -7.14
N ASP A 146 -14.19 9.91 -8.05
CA ASP A 146 -15.28 10.29 -8.93
C ASP A 146 -15.50 9.28 -10.07
N GLU A 147 -16.58 9.46 -10.82
CA GLU A 147 -16.91 8.60 -11.96
C GLU A 147 -15.82 8.65 -13.05
N LYS A 148 -15.16 9.79 -13.22
CA LYS A 148 -14.08 9.97 -14.20
C LYS A 148 -12.87 9.09 -13.84
N TYR A 149 -12.53 9.01 -12.55
CA TYR A 149 -11.48 8.12 -12.07
C TYR A 149 -11.84 6.65 -12.33
N ILE A 150 -13.09 6.26 -12.00
CA ILE A 150 -13.57 4.88 -12.21
C ILE A 150 -13.50 4.52 -13.69
N LYS A 151 -13.98 5.40 -14.59
CA LYS A 151 -13.87 5.20 -16.04
C LYS A 151 -12.41 5.04 -16.49
N SER A 152 -11.47 5.79 -15.90
CA SER A 152 -10.07 5.67 -16.26
C SER A 152 -9.43 4.36 -15.74
N VAL A 153 -9.83 3.84 -14.58
CA VAL A 153 -9.42 2.50 -14.11
C VAL A 153 -9.94 1.43 -15.07
N ILE A 154 -11.20 1.50 -15.48
CA ILE A 154 -11.78 0.56 -16.46
C ILE A 154 -11.00 0.60 -17.77
N TYR A 155 -10.68 1.79 -18.25
CA TYR A 155 -9.90 1.97 -19.48
C TYR A 155 -8.48 1.38 -19.37
N ASP A 156 -7.78 1.63 -18.27
CA ASP A 156 -6.46 1.06 -18.01
C ASP A 156 -6.52 -0.48 -18.01
N ILE A 157 -7.49 -1.04 -17.30
CA ILE A 157 -7.72 -2.50 -17.25
C ILE A 157 -7.98 -3.05 -18.65
N GLN A 158 -8.78 -2.39 -19.47
CA GLN A 158 -9.09 -2.82 -20.83
C GLN A 158 -7.87 -2.84 -21.75
N LYS A 159 -6.96 -1.90 -21.57
CA LYS A 159 -5.74 -1.82 -22.36
C LYS A 159 -4.70 -2.88 -21.99
N GLU A 160 -4.66 -3.27 -20.73
CA GLU A 160 -3.75 -4.31 -20.21
C GLU A 160 -4.25 -5.75 -20.44
N ARG A 161 -5.25 -5.95 -21.30
CA ARG A 161 -6.02 -7.19 -21.47
C ARG A 161 -5.25 -8.46 -21.75
N LYS A 162 -4.11 -8.41 -22.37
CA LYS A 162 -3.49 -9.62 -22.90
C LYS A 162 -2.84 -10.43 -21.78
N ASN A 163 -3.58 -11.44 -21.30
CA ASN A 163 -3.08 -12.54 -20.45
C ASN A 163 -2.65 -12.15 -19.02
N LYS A 164 -3.19 -11.09 -18.44
CA LYS A 164 -2.86 -10.72 -17.07
C LYS A 164 -4.03 -10.93 -16.12
N ASN A 165 -3.72 -11.43 -14.94
CA ASN A 165 -4.68 -11.46 -13.85
C ASN A 165 -4.81 -10.06 -13.25
N ILE A 166 -6.01 -9.64 -12.92
CA ILE A 166 -6.30 -8.31 -12.41
C ILE A 166 -7.04 -8.41 -11.09
N ILE A 167 -6.62 -7.60 -10.13
CA ILE A 167 -7.29 -7.45 -8.85
C ILE A 167 -7.67 -5.98 -8.64
N VAL A 168 -8.92 -5.75 -8.28
CA VAL A 168 -9.40 -4.41 -7.95
C VAL A 168 -9.81 -4.37 -6.49
N PHE A 169 -9.13 -3.53 -5.71
CA PHE A 169 -9.49 -3.25 -4.33
C PHE A 169 -10.55 -2.16 -4.31
N ILE A 170 -11.68 -2.42 -3.66
CA ILE A 170 -12.76 -1.45 -3.51
C ILE A 170 -12.94 -1.16 -2.02
N ASN A 171 -12.81 0.11 -1.64
CA ASN A 171 -13.06 0.57 -0.30
C ASN A 171 -14.35 1.39 -0.27
N ASP A 172 -15.20 1.14 0.74
CA ASP A 172 -16.50 1.76 0.96
C ASP A 172 -17.56 1.51 -0.14
N ILE A 173 -18.16 0.35 -0.01
CA ILE A 173 -19.19 -0.21 -0.89
C ILE A 173 -20.47 0.66 -0.98
N LYS A 174 -20.76 1.48 0.02
CA LYS A 174 -22.07 2.15 0.15
C LYS A 174 -22.34 3.24 -0.90
N ARG A 175 -21.32 3.81 -1.54
CA ARG A 175 -21.46 4.92 -2.50
C ARG A 175 -21.25 4.54 -3.96
N ILE A 176 -20.61 3.42 -4.21
CA ILE A 176 -20.38 2.93 -5.56
C ILE A 176 -21.48 1.92 -5.83
N ASN A 177 -22.27 2.10 -6.87
CA ASN A 177 -23.13 1.02 -7.36
C ASN A 177 -22.21 -0.07 -7.91
N ILE A 178 -21.81 -0.98 -7.02
CA ILE A 178 -20.82 -2.03 -7.29
C ILE A 178 -21.33 -2.96 -8.37
N ASN A 179 -22.62 -3.25 -8.37
CA ASN A 179 -23.20 -4.12 -9.39
C ASN A 179 -23.06 -3.48 -10.78
N ASP A 180 -23.28 -2.18 -10.89
CA ASP A 180 -23.05 -1.43 -12.12
C ASP A 180 -21.58 -1.41 -12.53
N PHE A 181 -20.69 -1.22 -11.57
CA PHE A 181 -19.26 -1.24 -11.84
C PHE A 181 -18.79 -2.63 -12.26
N ILE A 182 -19.22 -3.70 -11.56
CA ILE A 182 -18.92 -5.09 -11.91
C ILE A 182 -19.50 -5.43 -13.29
N ASN A 183 -20.72 -5.02 -13.57
CA ASN A 183 -21.35 -5.26 -14.86
C ASN A 183 -20.63 -4.53 -15.98
N LYS A 184 -20.24 -3.26 -15.76
CA LYS A 184 -19.42 -2.50 -16.70
C LYS A 184 -18.05 -3.14 -16.92
N LEU A 185 -17.41 -3.66 -15.87
CA LEU A 185 -16.16 -4.42 -16.00
C LEU A 185 -16.39 -5.75 -16.74
N LYS A 186 -17.35 -6.54 -16.33
CA LYS A 186 -17.65 -7.84 -16.96
C LYS A 186 -18.04 -7.71 -18.44
N ASN A 187 -18.91 -6.78 -18.77
CA ASN A 187 -19.37 -6.56 -20.16
C ASN A 187 -18.26 -6.03 -21.07
N LYS A 188 -17.26 -5.39 -20.49
CA LYS A 188 -16.13 -4.82 -21.24
C LYS A 188 -14.88 -5.69 -21.23
N ILE A 189 -14.78 -6.66 -20.33
CA ILE A 189 -13.61 -7.53 -20.14
C ILE A 189 -14.03 -8.99 -20.40
N LEU A 190 -14.31 -9.29 -21.64
CA LEU A 190 -14.91 -10.59 -22.05
C LEU A 190 -14.02 -11.82 -21.84
N ASN A 191 -12.70 -11.69 -21.54
CA ASN A 191 -11.77 -12.85 -21.53
C ASN A 191 -10.63 -12.74 -20.51
N SER A 192 -10.82 -12.10 -19.37
CA SER A 192 -9.74 -11.99 -18.39
C SER A 192 -10.06 -12.71 -17.08
N ASN A 193 -9.07 -13.31 -16.45
CA ASN A 193 -9.13 -13.80 -15.07
C ASN A 193 -9.24 -12.60 -14.10
N LEU A 194 -10.39 -11.91 -14.15
CA LEU A 194 -10.67 -10.76 -13.32
C LEU A 194 -11.13 -11.23 -11.94
N LYS A 195 -10.33 -11.01 -10.92
CA LYS A 195 -10.74 -11.13 -9.52
C LYS A 195 -11.05 -9.76 -8.95
N ILE A 196 -12.28 -9.58 -8.52
CA ILE A 196 -12.69 -8.37 -7.81
C ILE A 196 -12.72 -8.72 -6.34
N LEU A 197 -11.80 -8.14 -5.56
CA LEU A 197 -11.77 -8.29 -4.13
C LEU A 197 -12.37 -7.05 -3.47
N TYR A 198 -13.40 -7.28 -2.70
CA TYR A 198 -13.99 -6.26 -1.84
C TYR A 198 -13.21 -6.25 -0.54
N PHE A 199 -12.40 -5.22 -0.33
CA PHE A 199 -11.81 -4.97 0.98
C PHE A 199 -12.53 -3.80 1.62
N GLN A 200 -13.30 -4.09 2.63
CA GLN A 200 -13.64 -3.09 3.62
C GLN A 200 -12.37 -2.89 4.47
N PHE A 201 -11.52 -1.95 4.09
CA PHE A 201 -10.57 -1.39 5.02
C PHE A 201 -11.36 -0.57 6.04
N ASN A 202 -12.00 -1.25 6.97
CA ASN A 202 -12.27 -0.61 8.24
C ASN A 202 -10.90 -0.30 8.83
N LEU A 203 -10.65 0.93 9.15
CA LEU A 203 -9.47 1.43 9.88
C LEU A 203 -9.34 0.80 11.28
N ILE A 204 -10.04 -0.28 11.55
CA ILE A 204 -10.15 -1.00 12.82
C ILE A 204 -9.77 -2.44 12.56
N THR A 205 -8.58 -2.78 13.00
CA THR A 205 -8.14 -4.10 13.48
C THR A 205 -8.74 -5.33 12.79
N VAL A 206 -8.07 -5.84 11.77
CA VAL A 206 -8.18 -7.27 11.47
C VAL A 206 -7.10 -7.97 12.30
N PRO A 207 -7.45 -8.86 13.22
CA PRO A 207 -6.46 -9.67 13.91
C PRO A 207 -5.76 -10.59 12.89
N PRO A 208 -4.45 -10.85 13.05
CA PRO A 208 -3.75 -11.81 12.23
C PRO A 208 -4.09 -13.21 12.73
N SER A 209 -5.25 -13.73 12.42
CA SER A 209 -5.57 -15.12 12.72
C SER A 209 -6.46 -15.70 11.64
N SER A 210 -5.88 -16.69 10.97
CA SER A 210 -6.54 -17.90 10.52
C SER A 210 -7.85 -17.72 9.74
N SER A 211 -7.76 -17.32 8.49
CA SER A 211 -8.55 -17.96 7.43
C SER A 211 -8.05 -17.46 6.08
N PRO A 212 -7.72 -18.30 5.13
CA PRO A 212 -7.53 -17.86 3.76
C PRO A 212 -8.87 -17.36 3.27
N LEU A 213 -8.97 -16.08 2.94
CA LEU A 213 -10.07 -15.51 2.17
C LEU A 213 -10.01 -16.07 0.73
N PHE A 214 -10.33 -17.35 0.60
CA PHE A 214 -10.65 -18.00 -0.68
C PHE A 214 -11.48 -19.25 -0.41
#